data_ca1f581c118e1431740d08f176faa69c
#
_entry.id   ca1f581c118e1431740d08f176faa69c
#
_cell.length_a   1.000
_cell.length_b   1.000
_cell.length_c   1.000
_cell.angle_alpha   90.00
_cell.angle_beta   90.00
_cell.angle_gamma   90.00
#
_symmetry.space_group_name_H-M   'P 1'
#
loop_
_entity.id
_entity.type
_entity.pdbx_description
1 polymer ?
#
loop_
_entity_poly.entity_id
_entity_poly.type
_entity_poly.pdbx_seq_one_letter_code
_entity_poly.pdbx_strand_id
1 'polypeptide(L)'
;MDRERFEKQLNFILEIDKEKQILRQTHIRGYSRQEDDAEHAWHMAVMAFLLQEYSNEKIDIGRTMLMLLIHDLVEIDAGDTYASVSYTHLTLPTKA
;
A
#
# COMPACT_ATOMS: atom_id res chain seq x y z
N MET A 1 -3.19 14.78 24.90
CA MET A 1 -3.21 14.38 23.49
C MET A 1 -2.90 15.58 22.62
N ASP A 2 -2.05 15.39 21.63
CA ASP A 2 -1.72 16.45 20.71
C ASP A 2 -2.79 16.48 19.63
N ARG A 3 -3.63 17.51 19.67
CA ARG A 3 -4.74 17.61 18.75
C ARG A 3 -4.30 17.75 17.29
N GLU A 4 -3.25 18.47 17.02
CA GLU A 4 -2.79 18.66 15.66
C GLU A 4 -2.29 17.34 15.11
N ARG A 5 -1.58 16.56 15.91
CA ARG A 5 -1.10 15.27 15.46
C ARG A 5 -2.27 14.33 15.24
N PHE A 6 -3.27 14.39 16.11
CA PHE A 6 -4.43 13.52 15.98
C PHE A 6 -5.19 13.83 14.70
N GLU A 7 -5.33 15.10 14.36
CA GLU A 7 -6.00 15.48 13.13
C GLU A 7 -5.25 15.00 11.90
N LYS A 8 -3.92 15.03 11.95
CA LYS A 8 -3.14 14.55 10.83
C LYS A 8 -3.31 13.03 10.68
N GLN A 9 -3.42 12.33 11.78
CA GLN A 9 -3.63 10.90 11.74
C GLN A 9 -5.00 10.57 11.15
N LEU A 10 -6.03 11.33 11.54
CA LEU A 10 -7.35 11.10 10.99
C LEU A 10 -7.37 11.40 9.50
N ASN A 11 -6.70 12.47 9.07
CA ASN A 11 -6.65 12.80 7.65
C ASN A 11 -5.92 11.71 6.87
N PHE A 12 -4.89 11.13 7.46
CA PHE A 12 -4.16 10.06 6.81
C PHE A 12 -5.05 8.83 6.68
N ILE A 13 -5.82 8.51 7.71
CA ILE A 13 -6.73 7.38 7.68
C ILE A 13 -7.74 7.54 6.53
N LEU A 14 -8.25 8.76 6.36
CA LEU A 14 -9.19 8.99 5.28
C LEU A 14 -8.51 8.93 3.92
N GLU A 15 -7.28 9.37 3.86
CA GLU A 15 -6.56 9.41 2.60
C GLU A 15 -6.21 8.00 2.12
N ILE A 16 -5.82 7.12 3.01
CA ILE A 16 -5.42 5.78 2.59
C ILE A 16 -6.59 4.96 2.08
N ASP A 17 -7.82 5.42 2.33
CA ASP A 17 -8.98 4.72 1.82
C ASP A 17 -8.96 4.70 0.29
N LYS A 18 -8.27 5.66 -0.31
CA LYS A 18 -8.18 5.73 -1.76
C LYS A 18 -7.44 4.54 -2.36
N GLU A 19 -6.65 3.83 -1.55
CA GLU A 19 -5.92 2.68 -2.04
C GLU A 19 -6.87 1.63 -2.57
N LYS A 20 -8.09 1.60 -2.06
CA LYS A 20 -9.08 0.64 -2.49
C LYS A 20 -9.56 0.90 -3.91
N GLN A 21 -9.23 2.04 -4.47
CA GLN A 21 -9.66 2.39 -5.81
C GLN A 21 -8.54 2.30 -6.85
N ILE A 22 -7.36 1.96 -6.44
CA ILE A 22 -6.23 1.86 -7.35
C ILE A 22 -6.12 0.42 -7.81
N LEU A 23 -6.43 0.18 -9.08
CA LEU A 23 -6.46 -1.16 -9.61
C LEU A 23 -5.11 -1.63 -10.10
N ARG A 24 -4.84 -2.88 -9.89
CA ARG A 24 -3.60 -3.47 -10.33
C ARG A 24 -3.83 -4.08 -11.71
N GLN A 25 -2.74 -4.35 -12.42
CA GLN A 25 -2.84 -4.92 -13.76
C GLN A 25 -3.26 -6.39 -13.68
N THR A 26 -3.13 -7.03 -12.53
CA THR A 26 -3.47 -8.43 -12.41
C THR A 26 -4.91 -8.61 -11.98
N HIS A 27 -5.50 -9.71 -12.36
CA HIS A 27 -6.86 -10.02 -11.95
C HIS A 27 -6.82 -10.92 -10.72
N ILE A 28 -7.91 -10.91 -9.98
CA ILE A 28 -8.03 -11.79 -8.84
C ILE A 28 -8.18 -13.19 -9.38
N ARG A 29 -7.40 -14.12 -8.84
CA ARG A 29 -7.39 -15.48 -9.32
C ARG A 29 -8.77 -16.09 -9.27
N GLY A 30 -9.23 -16.60 -10.39
CA GLY A 30 -10.56 -17.20 -10.48
C GLY A 30 -11.69 -16.22 -10.66
N TYR A 31 -11.39 -14.91 -10.71
CA TYR A 31 -12.42 -13.92 -10.89
C TYR A 31 -12.03 -12.98 -12.03
N SER A 32 -13.02 -12.30 -12.58
CA SER A 32 -12.77 -11.45 -13.72
C SER A 32 -12.41 -10.03 -13.39
N ARG A 33 -12.42 -9.64 -12.14
CA ARG A 33 -12.10 -8.26 -11.82
C ARG A 33 -10.63 -8.10 -11.45
N GLN A 34 -10.14 -6.89 -11.57
CA GLN A 34 -8.78 -6.59 -11.22
C GLN A 34 -8.68 -6.42 -9.71
N GLU A 35 -7.51 -6.73 -9.18
CA GLU A 35 -7.24 -6.59 -7.77
C GLU A 35 -6.89 -5.14 -7.48
N ASP A 36 -7.41 -4.56 -6.39
CA ASP A 36 -6.98 -3.22 -6.01
C ASP A 36 -5.75 -3.31 -5.11
N ASP A 37 -5.11 -2.18 -4.88
CA ASP A 37 -3.87 -2.15 -4.10
C ASP A 37 -4.08 -2.57 -2.65
N ALA A 38 -5.22 -2.28 -2.07
CA ALA A 38 -5.46 -2.66 -0.68
C ALA A 38 -5.56 -4.17 -0.55
N GLU A 39 -6.22 -4.82 -1.52
CA GLU A 39 -6.35 -6.27 -1.51
C GLU A 39 -4.99 -6.91 -1.68
N HIS A 40 -4.18 -6.35 -2.55
CA HIS A 40 -2.84 -6.86 -2.79
C HIS A 40 -2.00 -6.74 -1.52
N ALA A 41 -2.03 -5.60 -0.86
CA ALA A 41 -1.24 -5.38 0.34
C ALA A 41 -1.66 -6.34 1.45
N TRP A 42 -2.97 -6.52 1.61
CA TRP A 42 -3.48 -7.45 2.59
C TRP A 42 -2.99 -8.86 2.32
N HIS A 43 -3.11 -9.30 1.07
CA HIS A 43 -2.72 -10.65 0.68
C HIS A 43 -1.23 -10.87 0.94
N MET A 44 -0.40 -9.91 0.60
CA MET A 44 1.03 -10.03 0.82
C MET A 44 1.39 -10.07 2.30
N ALA A 45 0.70 -9.29 3.12
CA ALA A 45 0.98 -9.28 4.55
C ALA A 45 0.63 -10.63 5.17
N VAL A 46 -0.48 -11.23 4.76
CA VAL A 46 -0.88 -12.53 5.28
C VAL A 46 0.10 -13.60 4.80
N MET A 47 0.54 -13.51 3.55
CA MET A 47 1.51 -14.47 3.03
C MET A 47 2.82 -14.37 3.80
N ALA A 48 3.26 -13.16 4.13
CA ALA A 48 4.49 -12.99 4.87
C ALA A 48 4.39 -13.64 6.26
N PHE A 49 3.25 -13.47 6.90
CA PHE A 49 3.07 -14.04 8.21
C PHE A 49 3.12 -15.57 8.14
N LEU A 50 2.47 -16.16 7.16
CA LEU A 50 2.43 -17.60 7.04
C LEU A 50 3.78 -18.20 6.63
N LEU A 51 4.52 -17.50 5.80
CA LEU A 51 5.76 -18.03 5.25
C LEU A 51 7.01 -17.63 6.01
N GLN A 52 6.87 -16.90 7.11
CA GLN A 52 8.03 -16.43 7.84
C GLN A 52 8.91 -17.58 8.34
N GLU A 53 8.32 -18.73 8.60
CA GLU A 53 9.10 -19.85 9.12
C GLU A 53 10.11 -20.36 8.11
N TYR A 54 9.98 -20.00 6.84
CA TYR A 54 10.91 -20.45 5.82
C TYR A 54 12.02 -19.42 5.56
N SER A 55 12.06 -18.36 6.34
CA SER A 55 13.08 -17.35 6.19
C SER A 55 14.39 -17.89 6.73
N ASN A 56 15.49 -17.54 6.10
CA ASN A 56 16.80 -17.95 6.56
C ASN A 56 17.25 -17.17 7.78
N GLU A 57 16.60 -16.06 8.05
CA GLU A 57 16.96 -15.23 9.17
C GLU A 57 15.73 -14.87 9.98
N LYS A 58 15.95 -14.52 11.22
CA LYS A 58 14.85 -14.11 12.06
C LYS A 58 14.41 -12.75 11.59
N ILE A 59 13.12 -12.58 11.36
CA ILE A 59 12.59 -11.30 10.90
C ILE A 59 11.62 -10.74 11.91
N ASP A 60 11.48 -9.43 11.89
CA ASP A 60 10.48 -8.77 12.71
C ASP A 60 9.20 -8.81 11.88
N ILE A 61 8.37 -9.80 12.11
CA ILE A 61 7.18 -10.02 11.27
C ILE A 61 6.19 -8.87 11.34
N GLY A 62 6.02 -8.27 12.52
CA GLY A 62 5.08 -7.17 12.64
C GLY A 62 5.51 -5.99 11.78
N ARG A 63 6.80 -5.67 11.79
CA ARG A 63 7.31 -4.57 10.99
C ARG A 63 7.22 -4.91 9.51
N THR A 64 7.51 -6.16 9.15
CA THR A 64 7.44 -6.59 7.76
C THR A 64 6.02 -6.49 7.24
N MET A 65 5.06 -6.94 8.02
CA MET A 65 3.66 -6.88 7.61
C MET A 65 3.21 -5.43 7.45
N LEU A 66 3.61 -4.57 8.38
CA LEU A 66 3.23 -3.17 8.28
C LEU A 66 3.83 -2.54 7.03
N MET A 67 5.09 -2.84 6.74
CA MET A 67 5.72 -2.29 5.56
C MET A 67 5.01 -2.78 4.29
N LEU A 68 4.58 -4.04 4.27
CA LEU A 68 3.86 -4.54 3.11
C LEU A 68 2.49 -3.88 2.96
N LEU A 69 1.84 -3.59 4.09
CA LEU A 69 0.53 -2.97 4.06
C LEU A 69 0.58 -1.55 3.54
N ILE A 70 1.70 -0.87 3.70
CA ILE A 70 1.78 0.54 3.31
C ILE A 70 2.68 0.79 2.10
N HIS A 71 3.30 -0.25 1.54
CA HIS A 71 4.32 -0.03 0.51
C HIS A 71 3.78 0.63 -0.76
N ASP A 72 2.50 0.47 -1.05
CA ASP A 72 1.91 1.06 -2.23
C ASP A 72 1.19 2.37 -1.97
N LEU A 73 1.33 2.94 -0.77
CA LEU A 73 0.62 4.19 -0.48
C LEU A 73 1.06 5.33 -1.41
N VAL A 74 2.26 5.24 -1.93
CA VAL A 74 2.74 6.27 -2.86
C VAL A 74 1.87 6.29 -4.11
N GLU A 75 1.21 5.19 -4.42
CA GLU A 75 0.39 5.13 -5.62
C GLU A 75 -0.92 5.89 -5.49
N ILE A 76 -1.27 6.32 -4.30
CA ILE A 76 -2.47 7.10 -4.12
C ILE A 76 -2.30 8.42 -4.86
N ASP A 77 -1.13 9.06 -4.70
CA ASP A 77 -0.88 10.30 -5.40
C ASP A 77 -0.70 10.03 -6.88
N ALA A 78 -0.06 8.93 -7.23
CA ALA A 78 0.13 8.59 -8.62
C ALA A 78 -1.22 8.36 -9.28
N GLY A 79 -2.12 7.69 -8.60
CA GLY A 79 -3.43 7.44 -9.13
C GLY A 79 -4.23 8.72 -9.32
N ASP A 80 -4.09 9.64 -8.39
CA ASP A 80 -4.81 10.89 -8.48
C ASP A 80 -4.27 11.75 -9.62
N THR A 81 -2.98 11.71 -9.87
CA THR A 81 -2.39 12.56 -10.86
C THR A 81 -2.14 11.86 -12.18
N TYR A 82 -2.33 10.58 -12.20
CA TYR A 82 -2.06 9.78 -13.35
C TYR A 82 -2.63 10.36 -14.59
N ALA A 83 -3.83 10.75 -14.53
CA ALA A 83 -4.46 11.25 -15.68
C ALA A 83 -3.75 12.49 -16.17
N SER A 84 -3.16 13.16 -15.33
CA SER A 84 -2.55 14.41 -15.75
C SER A 84 -1.09 14.23 -15.88
N VAL A 85 -0.48 13.28 -15.42
CA VAL A 85 0.65 13.15 -15.51
C VAL A 85 1.62 13.08 -15.23
N SER A 86 2.02 12.94 -15.03
CA SER A 86 3.04 13.15 -14.76
C SER A 86 3.88 12.43 -14.11
N TYR A 87 4.51 11.64 -14.57
CA TYR A 87 5.27 10.82 -13.95
C TYR A 87 6.46 11.51 -13.48
N THR A 88 6.62 12.67 -13.77
CA THR A 88 7.72 13.36 -13.37
C THR A 88 7.65 13.42 -11.93
N HIS A 89 6.49 13.69 -11.48
CA HIS A 89 6.25 13.83 -10.13
C HIS A 89 6.42 12.52 -9.43
N LEU A 90 6.19 11.46 -10.13
CA LEU A 90 6.31 10.20 -9.50
C LEU A 90 7.72 9.89 -9.25
N THR A 91 8.54 10.38 -10.06
CA THR A 91 9.88 9.98 -9.91
C THR A 91 10.53 10.60 -8.81
N LEU A 92 10.03 11.61 -8.29
CA LEU A 92 10.63 12.19 -7.35
C LEU A 92 10.72 11.69 -6.12
N PRO A 93 10.08 11.88 -5.36
CA PRO A 93 10.19 11.49 -4.02
C PRO A 93 10.25 10.05 -3.85
N THR A 94 9.66 9.42 -4.68
CA THR A 94 9.61 8.02 -4.47
C THR A 94 10.94 7.44 -4.51
N LYS A 95 11.81 8.16 -5.02
CA LYS A 95 12.96 7.69 -5.09
C LYS A 95 13.55 7.87 -3.93
N ALA A 96 13.16 8.57 -3.20
CA ALA A 96 13.83 8.82 -1.98
C ALA A 96 13.88 7.62 -1.15
#